data_a73083e998493f21efe40a0e42c40340
#
_entry.id   a73083e998493f21efe40a0e42c40340
#
_cell.length_a   1.000
_cell.length_b   1.000
_cell.length_c   1.000
_cell.angle_alpha   90.00
_cell.angle_beta   90.00
_cell.angle_gamma   90.00
#
_symmetry.space_group_name_H-M   'P 1'
#
loop_
_entity.id
_entity.type
_entity.pdbx_description
1 polymer ?
#
loop_
_entity_poly.entity_id
_entity_poly.type
_entity_poly.pdbx_seq_one_letter_code
_entity_poly.pdbx_strand_id
1 'polypeptide(L)'
;RGIGVDGGAALSLVIGVLSTQTYAQSILSAKSSRAAVEGALASSLLIPPIGLGGVYIGIYMKMLFPAMDAARTFPRFIMLYMPGFLAGIFLAVLLIAIIGCGAGLTLGISSIITSNLESPLGLDRNERKKLACTRISIVAVLLAAVVFTMGDLQSVILQWSFMSMGLRGAVLFLPMSGALFLPGRIPARYAVLSIIAGPLCVLAGSVFIRLPFDPLFLGMIVGLVIMAAG
;
A
#
# COMPACT_ATOMS: atom_id res chain seq x y z
N ARG A 1 16.43 16.54 -4.53
CA ARG A 1 15.78 16.32 -5.83
C ARG A 1 14.88 17.50 -6.24
N GLY A 2 14.57 18.42 -5.33
CA GLY A 2 13.74 19.61 -5.55
C GLY A 2 12.31 19.44 -5.04
N ILE A 3 11.72 20.56 -4.57
CA ILE A 3 10.39 20.60 -3.93
C ILE A 3 9.29 19.98 -4.82
N GLY A 4 9.40 20.12 -6.15
CA GLY A 4 8.41 19.54 -7.06
C GLY A 4 8.40 18.01 -7.09
N VAL A 5 9.58 17.38 -7.05
CA VAL A 5 9.70 15.91 -7.06
C VAL A 5 9.33 15.33 -5.71
N ASP A 6 9.85 15.90 -4.63
CA ASP A 6 9.60 15.40 -3.28
C ASP A 6 8.17 15.69 -2.82
N GLY A 7 7.60 16.84 -3.19
CA GLY A 7 6.19 17.18 -2.96
C GLY A 7 5.24 16.27 -3.76
N GLY A 8 5.59 15.97 -5.02
CA GLY A 8 4.87 15.00 -5.84
C GLY A 8 4.85 13.61 -5.21
N ALA A 9 6.00 13.11 -4.76
CA ALA A 9 6.10 11.83 -4.08
C ALA A 9 5.29 11.78 -2.77
N ALA A 10 5.30 12.87 -1.99
CA ALA A 10 4.50 12.97 -0.77
C ALA A 10 3.00 12.91 -1.07
N LEU A 11 2.54 13.61 -2.11
CA LEU A 11 1.14 13.57 -2.53
C LEU A 11 0.74 12.19 -3.06
N SER A 12 1.63 11.51 -3.80
CA SER A 12 1.43 10.13 -4.25
C SER A 12 1.27 9.16 -3.09
N LEU A 13 2.05 9.34 -2.01
CA LEU A 13 1.89 8.54 -0.78
C LEU A 13 0.53 8.76 -0.14
N VAL A 14 0.08 10.02 0.01
CA VAL A 14 -1.23 10.32 0.58
C VAL A 14 -2.36 9.68 -0.23
N ILE A 15 -2.35 9.85 -1.56
CA ILE A 15 -3.35 9.27 -2.45
C ILE A 15 -3.32 7.74 -2.40
N GLY A 16 -2.13 7.13 -2.43
CA GLY A 16 -1.96 5.68 -2.35
C GLY A 16 -2.41 5.11 -1.02
N VAL A 17 -2.17 5.80 0.10
CA VAL A 17 -2.65 5.40 1.44
C VAL A 17 -4.18 5.47 1.50
N LEU A 18 -4.80 6.56 1.05
CA LEU A 18 -6.27 6.69 0.99
C LEU A 18 -6.93 5.59 0.13
N SER A 19 -6.21 5.09 -0.87
CA SER A 19 -6.65 4.00 -1.75
C SER A 19 -6.31 2.61 -1.23
N THR A 20 -5.77 2.49 -0.01
CA THR A 20 -5.37 1.20 0.56
C THR A 20 -6.56 0.52 1.24
N GLN A 21 -6.82 -0.72 0.85
CA GLN A 21 -7.94 -1.53 1.34
C GLN A 21 -7.98 -1.66 2.87
N THR A 22 -6.84 -1.80 3.54
CA THR A 22 -6.79 -1.97 5.00
C THR A 22 -7.38 -0.78 5.76
N TYR A 23 -7.18 0.43 5.26
CA TYR A 23 -7.81 1.63 5.85
C TYR A 23 -9.31 1.67 5.61
N ALA A 24 -9.74 1.37 4.38
CA ALA A 24 -11.17 1.29 4.07
C ALA A 24 -11.87 0.22 4.92
N GLN A 25 -11.28 -0.96 5.08
CA GLN A 25 -11.80 -2.02 5.96
C GLN A 25 -11.88 -1.57 7.41
N SER A 26 -10.87 -0.89 7.93
CA SER A 26 -10.88 -0.39 9.31
C SER A 26 -12.01 0.62 9.54
N ILE A 27 -12.24 1.52 8.60
CA ILE A 27 -13.32 2.52 8.66
C ILE A 27 -14.69 1.83 8.58
N LEU A 28 -14.86 0.90 7.64
CA LEU A 28 -16.13 0.19 7.43
C LEU A 28 -16.47 -0.79 8.56
N SER A 29 -15.48 -1.32 9.28
CA SER A 29 -15.68 -2.22 10.41
C SER A 29 -15.94 -1.51 11.74
N ALA A 30 -15.88 -0.18 11.78
CA ALA A 30 -16.13 0.59 12.98
C ALA A 30 -17.60 0.50 13.42
N LYS A 31 -17.85 0.46 14.74
CA LYS A 31 -19.20 0.39 15.31
C LYS A 31 -20.11 1.57 14.93
N SER A 32 -19.52 2.73 14.66
CA SER A 32 -20.23 3.95 14.28
C SER A 32 -19.30 4.89 13.53
N SER A 33 -19.86 5.83 12.77
CA SER A 33 -19.10 6.90 12.10
C SER A 33 -18.26 7.72 13.09
N ARG A 34 -18.78 7.95 14.30
CA ARG A 34 -18.05 8.66 15.35
C ARG A 34 -16.82 7.88 15.81
N ALA A 35 -16.94 6.57 16.06
CA ALA A 35 -15.81 5.72 16.43
C ALA A 35 -14.75 5.65 15.31
N ALA A 36 -15.16 5.64 14.03
CA ALA A 36 -14.24 5.72 12.91
C ALA A 36 -13.45 7.03 12.90
N VAL A 37 -14.10 8.16 13.09
CA VAL A 37 -13.45 9.48 13.14
C VAL A 37 -12.52 9.60 14.34
N GLU A 38 -12.96 9.20 15.53
CA GLU A 38 -12.15 9.23 16.75
C GLU A 38 -10.89 8.36 16.60
N GLY A 39 -11.04 7.15 16.02
CA GLY A 39 -9.92 6.26 15.71
C GLY A 39 -8.95 6.85 14.69
N ALA A 40 -9.45 7.49 13.64
CA ALA A 40 -8.62 8.16 12.64
C ALA A 40 -7.84 9.34 13.24
N LEU A 41 -8.49 10.16 14.09
CA LEU A 41 -7.84 11.27 14.79
C LEU A 41 -6.76 10.78 15.77
N ALA A 42 -7.05 9.74 16.56
CA ALA A 42 -6.07 9.14 17.46
C ALA A 42 -4.86 8.60 16.67
N SER A 43 -5.08 7.92 15.57
CA SER A 43 -4.00 7.42 14.69
C SER A 43 -3.19 8.56 14.09
N SER A 44 -3.84 9.64 13.65
CA SER A 44 -3.16 10.81 13.07
C SER A 44 -2.27 11.53 14.08
N LEU A 45 -2.57 11.43 15.38
CA LEU A 45 -1.75 11.99 16.44
C LEU A 45 -0.59 11.07 16.82
N LEU A 46 -0.80 9.75 16.82
CA LEU A 46 0.20 8.76 17.24
C LEU A 46 1.25 8.44 16.17
N ILE A 47 0.86 8.37 14.90
CA ILE A 47 1.75 7.94 13.82
C ILE A 47 2.90 8.93 13.56
N PRO A 48 2.71 10.27 13.49
CA PRO A 48 3.78 11.19 13.17
C PRO A 48 4.96 11.18 14.17
N PRO A 49 4.76 11.17 15.50
CA PRO A 49 5.88 11.08 16.45
C PRO A 49 6.71 9.80 16.28
N ILE A 50 6.04 8.66 16.02
CA ILE A 50 6.73 7.39 15.77
C ILE A 50 7.53 7.48 14.47
N GLY A 51 6.93 8.04 13.41
CA GLY A 51 7.57 8.27 12.13
C GLY A 51 8.81 9.18 12.24
N LEU A 52 8.72 10.27 13.00
CA LEU A 52 9.85 11.18 13.26
C LEU A 52 10.98 10.47 13.98
N GLY A 53 10.68 9.59 14.95
CA GLY A 53 11.68 8.75 15.60
C GLY A 53 12.43 7.85 14.61
N GLY A 54 11.69 7.22 13.69
CA GLY A 54 12.28 6.41 12.61
C GLY A 54 13.18 7.22 11.67
N VAL A 55 12.74 8.43 11.28
CA VAL A 55 13.54 9.34 10.43
C VAL A 55 14.83 9.75 11.15
N TYR A 56 14.74 10.13 12.44
CA TYR A 56 15.90 10.50 13.24
C TYR A 56 16.93 9.37 13.31
N ILE A 57 16.49 8.14 13.62
CA ILE A 57 17.35 6.96 13.65
C ILE A 57 17.98 6.72 12.26
N GLY A 58 17.18 6.84 11.20
CA GLY A 58 17.68 6.66 9.82
C GLY A 58 18.79 7.65 9.45
N ILE A 59 18.60 8.95 9.74
CA ILE A 59 19.60 9.99 9.50
C ILE A 59 20.86 9.74 10.35
N TYR A 60 20.71 9.48 11.62
CA TYR A 60 21.79 9.23 12.54
C TYR A 60 22.66 8.04 12.09
N MET A 61 22.02 6.92 11.76
CA MET A 61 22.74 5.74 11.29
C MET A 61 23.38 5.95 9.91
N LYS A 62 22.76 6.75 9.04
CA LYS A 62 23.37 7.09 7.74
C LYS A 62 24.62 7.94 7.88
N MET A 63 24.68 8.81 8.88
CA MET A 63 25.90 9.60 9.19
C MET A 63 27.03 8.71 9.71
N LEU A 64 26.72 7.71 10.54
CA LEU A 64 27.73 6.80 11.11
C LEU A 64 28.17 5.71 10.13
N PHE A 65 27.25 5.20 9.32
CA PHE A 65 27.47 4.09 8.40
C PHE A 65 26.94 4.41 6.99
N PRO A 66 27.62 5.27 6.22
CA PRO A 66 27.12 5.75 4.93
C PRO A 66 26.86 4.66 3.88
N ALA A 67 27.59 3.55 3.95
CA ALA A 67 27.49 2.42 3.02
C ALA A 67 26.50 1.34 3.47
N MET A 68 25.82 1.53 4.62
CA MET A 68 24.90 0.53 5.13
C MET A 68 23.60 0.52 4.34
N ASP A 69 23.08 -0.68 4.08
CA ASP A 69 21.77 -0.91 3.48
C ASP A 69 20.64 -0.38 4.39
N ALA A 70 19.70 0.33 3.78
CA ALA A 70 18.56 0.92 4.49
C ALA A 70 17.72 -0.12 5.25
N ALA A 71 17.55 -1.32 4.71
CA ALA A 71 16.79 -2.39 5.35
C ALA A 71 17.42 -2.88 6.66
N ARG A 72 18.74 -2.77 6.79
CA ARG A 72 19.50 -3.20 7.97
C ARG A 72 19.67 -2.10 9.02
N THR A 73 19.32 -0.87 8.69
CA THR A 73 19.60 0.29 9.52
C THR A 73 18.95 0.20 10.90
N PHE A 74 17.63 -0.06 10.94
CA PHE A 74 16.89 -0.10 12.19
C PHE A 74 17.25 -1.32 13.08
N PRO A 75 17.33 -2.55 12.56
CA PRO A 75 17.83 -3.68 13.35
C PRO A 75 19.25 -3.45 13.89
N ARG A 76 20.13 -2.86 13.09
CA ARG A 76 21.51 -2.55 13.51
C ARG A 76 21.55 -1.51 14.63
N PHE A 77 20.71 -0.48 14.55
CA PHE A 77 20.56 0.52 15.61
C PHE A 77 20.17 -0.14 16.94
N ILE A 78 19.17 -1.02 16.92
CA ILE A 78 18.75 -1.74 18.12
C ILE A 78 19.90 -2.55 18.71
N MET A 79 20.65 -3.27 17.88
CA MET A 79 21.77 -4.11 18.34
C MET A 79 22.95 -3.32 18.90
N LEU A 80 23.16 -2.07 18.43
CA LEU A 80 24.29 -1.24 18.86
C LEU A 80 24.00 -0.46 20.15
N TYR A 81 22.77 0.01 20.32
CA TYR A 81 22.44 0.97 21.38
C TYR A 81 21.61 0.39 22.51
N MET A 82 21.11 -0.84 22.38
CA MET A 82 20.31 -1.48 23.43
C MET A 82 21.05 -2.63 24.10
N PRO A 83 20.87 -2.83 25.43
CA PRO A 83 21.36 -4.01 26.11
C PRO A 83 20.83 -5.29 25.45
N GLY A 84 21.63 -6.36 25.39
CA GLY A 84 21.35 -7.57 24.63
C GLY A 84 19.96 -8.16 24.85
N PHE A 85 19.48 -8.18 26.10
CA PHE A 85 18.11 -8.66 26.42
C PHE A 85 17.01 -7.79 25.78
N LEU A 86 17.11 -6.47 25.91
CA LEU A 86 16.15 -5.53 25.31
C LEU A 86 16.24 -5.55 23.79
N ALA A 87 17.45 -5.62 23.23
CA ALA A 87 17.65 -5.76 21.78
C ALA A 87 16.92 -6.98 21.23
N GLY A 88 16.98 -8.12 21.92
CA GLY A 88 16.26 -9.33 21.56
C GLY A 88 14.74 -9.14 21.56
N ILE A 89 14.20 -8.49 22.59
CA ILE A 89 12.75 -8.17 22.66
C ILE A 89 12.33 -7.26 21.50
N PHE A 90 13.06 -6.16 21.27
CA PHE A 90 12.70 -5.21 20.22
C PHE A 90 12.79 -5.84 18.81
N LEU A 91 13.80 -6.67 18.55
CA LEU A 91 13.90 -7.40 17.29
C LEU A 91 12.78 -8.43 17.12
N ALA A 92 12.37 -9.12 18.18
CA ALA A 92 11.23 -10.03 18.15
C ALA A 92 9.92 -9.27 17.86
N VAL A 93 9.69 -8.14 18.51
CA VAL A 93 8.53 -7.28 18.25
C VAL A 93 8.53 -6.77 16.81
N LEU A 94 9.68 -6.35 16.29
CA LEU A 94 9.82 -5.93 14.90
C LEU A 94 9.46 -7.06 13.92
N LEU A 95 9.96 -8.27 14.18
CA LEU A 95 9.65 -9.45 13.36
C LEU A 95 8.15 -9.78 13.39
N ILE A 96 7.54 -9.79 14.57
CA ILE A 96 6.10 -10.03 14.74
C ILE A 96 5.29 -8.96 14.00
N ALA A 97 5.68 -7.69 14.07
CA ALA A 97 5.01 -6.61 13.37
C ALA A 97 5.07 -6.79 11.84
N ILE A 98 6.24 -7.17 11.30
CA ILE A 98 6.41 -7.43 9.87
C ILE A 98 5.53 -8.61 9.42
N ILE A 99 5.56 -9.73 10.16
CA ILE A 99 4.75 -10.92 9.86
C ILE A 99 3.26 -10.58 9.94
N GLY A 100 2.85 -9.85 10.97
CA GLY A 100 1.45 -9.45 11.17
C GLY A 100 0.93 -8.55 10.04
N CYS A 101 1.74 -7.58 9.60
CA CYS A 101 1.41 -6.73 8.47
C CYS A 101 1.28 -7.53 7.16
N GLY A 102 2.23 -8.42 6.89
CA GLY A 102 2.21 -9.31 5.72
C GLY A 102 1.01 -10.24 5.71
N ALA A 103 0.69 -10.84 6.86
CA ALA A 103 -0.47 -11.72 7.02
C ALA A 103 -1.79 -10.96 6.78
N GLY A 104 -1.92 -9.74 7.31
CA GLY A 104 -3.10 -8.90 7.11
C GLY A 104 -3.31 -8.52 5.64
N LEU A 105 -2.24 -8.11 4.95
CA LEU A 105 -2.29 -7.80 3.51
C LEU A 105 -2.65 -9.03 2.67
N THR A 106 -2.02 -10.17 2.96
CA THR A 106 -2.27 -11.43 2.25
C THR A 106 -3.71 -11.91 2.43
N LEU A 107 -4.23 -11.83 3.66
CA LEU A 107 -5.62 -12.16 3.96
C LEU A 107 -6.58 -11.21 3.22
N GLY A 108 -6.28 -9.91 3.20
CA GLY A 108 -7.07 -8.93 2.47
C GLY A 108 -7.17 -9.23 0.98
N ILE A 109 -6.04 -9.49 0.32
CA ILE A 109 -6.00 -9.86 -1.10
C ILE A 109 -6.77 -11.17 -1.34
N SER A 110 -6.55 -12.18 -0.50
CA SER A 110 -7.19 -13.49 -0.63
C SER A 110 -8.71 -13.42 -0.44
N SER A 111 -9.18 -12.55 0.45
CA SER A 111 -10.62 -12.34 0.63
C SER A 111 -11.27 -11.67 -0.59
N ILE A 112 -10.59 -10.71 -1.23
CA ILE A 112 -11.06 -10.11 -2.48
C ILE A 112 -11.13 -11.17 -3.59
N ILE A 113 -10.07 -11.96 -3.76
CA ILE A 113 -10.04 -13.04 -4.77
C ILE A 113 -11.20 -14.01 -4.53
N THR A 114 -11.37 -14.47 -3.29
CA THR A 114 -12.43 -15.42 -2.95
C THR A 114 -13.81 -14.84 -3.18
N SER A 115 -14.08 -13.60 -2.76
CA SER A 115 -15.37 -12.95 -2.96
C SER A 115 -15.72 -12.77 -4.44
N ASN A 116 -14.74 -12.44 -5.28
CA ASN A 116 -14.98 -12.29 -6.72
C ASN A 116 -15.15 -13.64 -7.43
N LEU A 117 -14.59 -14.72 -6.89
CA LEU A 117 -14.72 -16.07 -7.41
C LEU A 117 -15.93 -16.82 -6.83
N GLU A 118 -16.58 -16.28 -5.81
CA GLU A 118 -17.67 -16.93 -5.09
C GLU A 118 -18.83 -17.27 -6.03
N SER A 119 -19.32 -16.30 -6.79
CA SER A 119 -20.42 -16.50 -7.74
C SER A 119 -20.03 -17.37 -8.96
N PRO A 120 -18.93 -17.08 -9.71
CA PRO A 120 -18.59 -17.86 -10.90
C PRO A 120 -18.22 -19.32 -10.61
N LEU A 121 -17.68 -19.62 -9.40
CA LEU A 121 -17.31 -20.98 -9.02
C LEU A 121 -18.35 -21.71 -8.16
N GLY A 122 -19.51 -21.07 -7.89
CA GLY A 122 -20.57 -21.65 -7.06
C GLY A 122 -20.12 -21.97 -5.64
N LEU A 123 -19.22 -21.13 -5.08
CA LEU A 123 -18.70 -21.30 -3.72
C LEU A 123 -19.72 -20.90 -2.65
N ASP A 124 -20.76 -20.13 -3.02
CA ASP A 124 -21.82 -19.65 -2.14
C ASP A 124 -22.52 -20.77 -1.35
N ARG A 125 -22.53 -21.98 -1.91
CA ARG A 125 -23.23 -23.14 -1.32
C ARG A 125 -22.35 -24.04 -0.47
N ASN A 126 -21.02 -23.79 -0.39
CA ASN A 126 -20.10 -24.70 0.27
C ASN A 126 -18.96 -23.97 0.97
N GLU A 127 -19.14 -23.74 2.26
CA GLU A 127 -18.14 -23.09 3.14
C GLU A 127 -16.76 -23.74 3.10
N ARG A 128 -16.69 -25.09 2.95
CA ARG A 128 -15.39 -25.79 2.87
C ARG A 128 -14.64 -25.43 1.57
N LYS A 129 -15.35 -25.32 0.45
CA LYS A 129 -14.75 -24.91 -0.83
C LYS A 129 -14.31 -23.45 -0.78
N LYS A 130 -15.12 -22.58 -0.19
CA LYS A 130 -14.77 -21.17 0.03
C LYS A 130 -13.50 -21.02 0.87
N LEU A 131 -13.42 -21.75 1.98
CA LEU A 131 -12.24 -21.76 2.83
C LEU A 131 -10.99 -22.32 2.10
N ALA A 132 -11.15 -23.39 1.30
CA ALA A 132 -10.07 -23.94 0.49
C ALA A 132 -9.59 -22.94 -0.55
N CYS A 133 -10.49 -22.22 -1.25
CA CYS A 133 -10.17 -21.17 -2.20
C CYS A 133 -9.35 -20.07 -1.52
N THR A 134 -9.77 -19.58 -0.35
CA THR A 134 -9.04 -18.57 0.43
C THR A 134 -7.63 -19.06 0.79
N ARG A 135 -7.48 -20.28 1.26
CA ARG A 135 -6.16 -20.86 1.61
C ARG A 135 -5.24 -20.99 0.39
N ILE A 136 -5.76 -21.45 -0.74
CA ILE A 136 -5.00 -21.53 -2.00
C ILE A 136 -4.57 -20.14 -2.44
N SER A 137 -5.47 -19.15 -2.38
CA SER A 137 -5.16 -17.75 -2.72
C SER A 137 -4.08 -17.17 -1.81
N ILE A 138 -4.09 -17.46 -0.50
CA ILE A 138 -3.03 -17.06 0.44
C ILE A 138 -1.68 -17.62 0.00
N VAL A 139 -1.62 -18.93 -0.27
CA VAL A 139 -0.38 -19.58 -0.71
C VAL A 139 0.12 -19.00 -2.04
N ALA A 140 -0.78 -18.80 -3.00
CA ALA A 140 -0.44 -18.21 -4.29
C ALA A 140 0.14 -16.78 -4.16
N VAL A 141 -0.47 -15.95 -3.32
CA VAL A 141 0.01 -14.57 -3.07
C VAL A 141 1.37 -14.59 -2.38
N LEU A 142 1.59 -15.47 -1.39
CA LEU A 142 2.88 -15.62 -0.71
C LEU A 142 3.96 -16.13 -1.67
N LEU A 143 3.67 -17.11 -2.50
CA LEU A 143 4.62 -17.60 -3.50
C LEU A 143 4.99 -16.51 -4.52
N ALA A 144 4.00 -15.75 -5.00
CA ALA A 144 4.26 -14.61 -5.86
C ALA A 144 5.16 -13.57 -5.17
N ALA A 145 4.90 -13.24 -3.90
CA ALA A 145 5.74 -12.33 -3.13
C ALA A 145 7.19 -12.86 -2.99
N VAL A 146 7.37 -14.15 -2.72
CA VAL A 146 8.71 -14.78 -2.64
C VAL A 146 9.44 -14.66 -3.97
N VAL A 147 8.78 -14.98 -5.10
CA VAL A 147 9.38 -14.86 -6.45
C VAL A 147 9.84 -13.42 -6.72
N PHE A 148 9.01 -12.42 -6.36
CA PHE A 148 9.38 -11.01 -6.49
C PHE A 148 10.55 -10.61 -5.60
N THR A 149 10.72 -11.23 -4.43
CA THR A 149 11.82 -10.91 -3.51
C THR A 149 13.12 -11.65 -3.80
N MET A 150 13.11 -12.70 -4.61
CA MET A 150 14.32 -13.43 -5.03
C MET A 150 15.21 -12.65 -6.01
N GLY A 151 14.69 -11.59 -6.66
CA GLY A 151 15.51 -10.63 -7.40
C GLY A 151 16.33 -9.75 -6.45
N ASP A 152 17.41 -9.14 -6.95
CA ASP A 152 18.24 -8.19 -6.16
C ASP A 152 17.48 -6.87 -5.93
N LEU A 153 16.52 -6.91 -5.03
CA LEU A 153 15.55 -5.83 -4.75
C LEU A 153 16.00 -4.91 -3.62
N GLN A 154 17.17 -5.17 -3.00
CA GLN A 154 17.60 -4.42 -1.80
C GLN A 154 17.81 -2.93 -2.07
N SER A 155 18.26 -2.58 -3.26
CA SER A 155 18.46 -1.18 -3.68
C SER A 155 17.14 -0.49 -4.13
N VAL A 156 16.06 -1.24 -4.33
CA VAL A 156 14.84 -0.78 -5.02
C VAL A 156 13.57 -0.83 -4.13
N ILE A 157 13.68 -1.29 -2.86
CA ILE A 157 12.51 -1.43 -1.96
C ILE A 157 11.68 -0.15 -1.89
N LEU A 158 12.32 1.00 -1.72
CA LEU A 158 11.62 2.29 -1.65
C LEU A 158 10.92 2.64 -2.97
N GLN A 159 11.58 2.37 -4.10
CA GLN A 159 11.01 2.63 -5.43
C GLN A 159 9.81 1.73 -5.72
N TRP A 160 9.87 0.45 -5.36
CA TRP A 160 8.74 -0.48 -5.45
C TRP A 160 7.59 -0.08 -4.53
N SER A 161 7.90 0.44 -3.34
CA SER A 161 6.89 0.96 -2.41
C SER A 161 6.14 2.15 -3.02
N PHE A 162 6.86 3.14 -3.58
CA PHE A 162 6.25 4.27 -4.27
C PHE A 162 5.41 3.84 -5.47
N MET A 163 5.94 2.93 -6.30
CA MET A 163 5.20 2.41 -7.45
C MET A 163 3.94 1.67 -7.03
N SER A 164 3.99 0.87 -5.97
CA SER A 164 2.82 0.19 -5.40
C SER A 164 1.75 1.18 -4.92
N MET A 165 2.15 2.28 -4.27
CA MET A 165 1.24 3.35 -3.86
C MET A 165 0.64 4.07 -5.05
N GLY A 166 1.48 4.39 -6.05
CA GLY A 166 1.05 5.02 -7.30
C GLY A 166 0.02 4.18 -8.05
N LEU A 167 0.24 2.88 -8.19
CA LEU A 167 -0.72 1.97 -8.84
C LEU A 167 -2.05 1.91 -8.11
N ARG A 168 -2.04 1.82 -6.77
CA ARG A 168 -3.28 1.82 -5.97
C ARG A 168 -4.05 3.12 -6.13
N GLY A 169 -3.35 4.26 -6.06
CA GLY A 169 -3.95 5.57 -6.27
C GLY A 169 -4.60 5.72 -7.63
N ALA A 170 -3.90 5.31 -8.70
CA ALA A 170 -4.42 5.39 -10.06
C ALA A 170 -5.64 4.50 -10.31
N VAL A 171 -5.70 3.33 -9.64
CA VAL A 171 -6.83 2.40 -9.78
C VAL A 171 -8.07 2.86 -9.01
N LEU A 172 -7.90 3.27 -7.75
CA LEU A 172 -9.03 3.39 -6.82
C LEU A 172 -9.43 4.83 -6.51
N PHE A 173 -8.47 5.76 -6.45
CA PHE A 173 -8.74 7.10 -5.93
C PHE A 173 -9.84 7.84 -6.69
N LEU A 174 -9.73 7.91 -8.01
CA LEU A 174 -10.70 8.63 -8.84
C LEU A 174 -12.07 7.94 -8.90
N PRO A 175 -12.18 6.64 -9.22
CA PRO A 175 -13.49 5.98 -9.23
C PRO A 175 -14.18 5.99 -7.86
N MET A 176 -13.43 5.80 -6.77
CA MET A 176 -13.96 5.87 -5.42
C MET A 176 -14.44 7.28 -5.07
N SER A 177 -13.64 8.31 -5.40
CA SER A 177 -14.03 9.70 -5.19
C SER A 177 -15.26 10.06 -6.03
N GLY A 178 -15.31 9.62 -7.28
CA GLY A 178 -16.48 9.80 -8.15
C GLY A 178 -17.74 9.15 -7.58
N ALA A 179 -17.62 7.92 -7.06
CA ALA A 179 -18.75 7.24 -6.43
C ALA A 179 -19.23 7.92 -5.15
N LEU A 180 -18.33 8.50 -4.35
CA LEU A 180 -18.65 9.16 -3.08
C LEU A 180 -19.22 10.58 -3.26
N PHE A 181 -18.61 11.37 -4.14
CA PHE A 181 -18.93 12.80 -4.27
C PHE A 181 -19.87 13.12 -5.45
N LEU A 182 -19.93 12.24 -6.46
CA LEU A 182 -20.75 12.40 -7.66
C LEU A 182 -21.62 11.15 -7.93
N PRO A 183 -22.45 10.70 -6.96
CA PRO A 183 -23.20 9.48 -7.10
C PRO A 183 -24.16 9.55 -8.31
N GLY A 184 -24.08 8.55 -9.19
CA GLY A 184 -24.95 8.43 -10.37
C GLY A 184 -24.62 9.35 -11.55
N ARG A 185 -23.60 10.23 -11.44
CA ARG A 185 -23.21 11.11 -12.55
C ARG A 185 -22.24 10.44 -13.53
N ILE A 186 -21.42 9.50 -13.05
CA ILE A 186 -20.40 8.84 -13.87
C ILE A 186 -20.90 7.45 -14.24
N PRO A 187 -21.10 7.16 -15.55
CA PRO A 187 -21.48 5.82 -15.99
C PRO A 187 -20.39 4.79 -15.64
N ALA A 188 -20.81 3.60 -15.17
CA ALA A 188 -19.90 2.54 -14.73
C ALA A 188 -18.84 2.18 -15.76
N ARG A 189 -19.15 2.23 -17.06
CA ARG A 189 -18.19 1.93 -18.15
C ARG A 189 -16.96 2.84 -18.13
N TYR A 190 -17.14 4.14 -17.84
CA TYR A 190 -16.00 5.08 -17.78
C TYR A 190 -15.18 4.89 -16.51
N ALA A 191 -15.82 4.56 -15.39
CA ALA A 191 -15.12 4.17 -14.17
C ALA A 191 -14.25 2.91 -14.40
N VAL A 192 -14.79 1.88 -15.05
CA VAL A 192 -14.04 0.66 -15.40
C VAL A 192 -12.88 0.96 -16.37
N LEU A 193 -13.11 1.78 -17.38
CA LEU A 193 -12.03 2.20 -18.29
C LEU A 193 -10.92 2.97 -17.54
N SER A 194 -11.27 3.84 -16.61
CA SER A 194 -10.31 4.56 -15.77
C SER A 194 -9.49 3.62 -14.89
N ILE A 195 -10.13 2.58 -14.30
CA ILE A 195 -9.47 1.55 -13.48
C ILE A 195 -8.44 0.75 -14.29
N ILE A 196 -8.66 0.55 -15.57
CA ILE A 196 -7.73 -0.17 -16.45
C ILE A 196 -6.66 0.76 -17.01
N ALA A 197 -7.05 1.90 -17.58
CA ALA A 197 -6.15 2.82 -18.25
C ALA A 197 -5.18 3.53 -17.28
N GLY A 198 -5.67 3.93 -16.09
CA GLY A 198 -4.85 4.60 -15.08
C GLY A 198 -3.55 3.85 -14.74
N PRO A 199 -3.63 2.62 -14.19
CA PRO A 199 -2.43 1.85 -13.84
C PRO A 199 -1.58 1.48 -15.04
N LEU A 200 -2.15 1.24 -16.23
CA LEU A 200 -1.37 1.03 -17.44
C LEU A 200 -0.52 2.24 -17.81
N CYS A 201 -1.07 3.45 -17.67
CA CYS A 201 -0.31 4.69 -17.87
C CYS A 201 0.77 4.91 -16.80
N VAL A 202 0.50 4.54 -15.54
CA VAL A 202 1.52 4.58 -14.48
C VAL A 202 2.67 3.63 -14.79
N LEU A 203 2.37 2.39 -15.18
CA LEU A 203 3.39 1.41 -15.58
C LEU A 203 4.17 1.87 -16.80
N ALA A 204 3.50 2.33 -17.84
CA ALA A 204 4.16 2.85 -19.02
C ALA A 204 5.05 4.05 -18.69
N GLY A 205 4.57 4.98 -17.87
CA GLY A 205 5.35 6.13 -17.41
C GLY A 205 6.54 5.77 -16.54
N SER A 206 6.43 4.72 -15.72
CA SER A 206 7.52 4.27 -14.85
C SER A 206 8.62 3.49 -15.58
N VAL A 207 8.25 2.74 -16.63
CA VAL A 207 9.18 1.84 -17.36
C VAL A 207 9.78 2.52 -18.59
N PHE A 208 8.95 3.20 -19.39
CA PHE A 208 9.37 3.70 -20.70
C PHE A 208 9.72 5.20 -20.73
N ILE A 209 9.21 5.99 -19.79
CA ILE A 209 9.34 7.45 -19.84
C ILE A 209 9.96 7.93 -18.52
N ARG A 210 11.14 8.59 -18.60
CA ARG A 210 11.72 9.29 -17.44
C ARG A 210 11.00 10.63 -17.25
N LEU A 211 9.90 10.60 -16.52
CA LEU A 211 9.14 11.80 -16.21
C LEU A 211 9.83 12.62 -15.11
N PRO A 212 9.78 13.96 -15.17
CA PRO A 212 10.28 14.83 -14.11
C PRO A 212 9.37 14.85 -12.86
N PHE A 213 8.25 14.13 -12.89
CA PHE A 213 7.25 14.02 -11.82
C PHE A 213 6.83 12.55 -11.64
N ASP A 214 6.14 12.27 -10.55
CA ASP A 214 5.68 10.91 -10.22
C ASP A 214 4.70 10.37 -11.28
N PRO A 215 4.92 9.17 -11.85
CA PRO A 215 4.05 8.55 -12.84
C PRO A 215 2.58 8.40 -12.42
N LEU A 216 2.28 8.41 -11.11
CA LEU A 216 0.92 8.42 -10.59
C LEU A 216 0.08 9.53 -11.22
N PHE A 217 0.64 10.74 -11.34
CA PHE A 217 -0.11 11.89 -11.89
C PHE A 217 -0.53 11.68 -13.34
N LEU A 218 0.31 10.99 -14.14
CA LEU A 218 -0.07 10.63 -15.50
C LEU A 218 -1.29 9.68 -15.49
N GLY A 219 -1.28 8.64 -14.67
CA GLY A 219 -2.40 7.74 -14.52
C GLY A 219 -3.67 8.43 -14.02
N MET A 220 -3.53 9.36 -13.06
CA MET A 220 -4.66 10.14 -12.55
C MET A 220 -5.24 11.09 -13.60
N ILE A 221 -4.40 11.81 -14.36
CA ILE A 221 -4.87 12.70 -15.43
C ILE A 221 -5.66 11.92 -16.48
N VAL A 222 -5.12 10.77 -16.93
CA VAL A 222 -5.80 9.91 -17.91
C VAL A 222 -7.12 9.38 -17.32
N GLY A 223 -7.12 8.92 -16.09
CA GLY A 223 -8.34 8.45 -15.41
C GLY A 223 -9.39 9.56 -15.28
N LEU A 224 -8.98 10.78 -14.92
CA LEU A 224 -9.86 11.93 -14.79
C LEU A 224 -10.46 12.34 -16.13
N VAL A 225 -9.66 12.38 -17.21
CA VAL A 225 -10.14 12.68 -18.56
C VAL A 225 -11.17 11.64 -19.00
N ILE A 226 -10.93 10.36 -18.78
CA ILE A 226 -11.87 9.29 -19.10
C ILE A 226 -13.18 9.46 -18.33
N MET A 227 -13.10 9.73 -17.02
CA MET A 227 -14.31 9.91 -16.19
C MET A 227 -15.06 11.22 -16.50
N ALA A 228 -14.37 12.26 -16.94
CA ALA A 228 -14.99 13.51 -17.34
C ALA A 228 -15.66 13.45 -18.73
N ALA A 229 -15.25 12.49 -19.56
CA ALA A 229 -15.84 12.25 -20.87
C ALA A 229 -17.16 11.45 -20.81
N GLY A 230 -17.56 10.97 -19.65
CA GLY A 230 -18.75 10.16 -19.43
C GLY A 230 -19.82 10.81 -18.63
#